data_0bbaac45f9b0369956b3d95ff5acccaa
#
_entry.id   0bbaac45f9b0369956b3d95ff5acccaa
#
_cell.length_a   1.000
_cell.length_b   1.000
_cell.length_c   1.000
_cell.angle_alpha   90.00
_cell.angle_beta   90.00
_cell.angle_gamma   90.00
#
_symmetry.space_group_name_H-M   'P 1'
#
loop_
_entity.id
_entity.type
_entity.pdbx_description
1 polymer ?
#
loop_
_entity_poly.entity_id
_entity_poly.type
_entity_poly.pdbx_seq_one_letter_code
_entity_poly.pdbx_strand_id
1 'polypeptide(L)'
;QARLQAGETVLIHAGAGGVGHVAIQLAKWRGARIITTVSSAEKAAIARELGADETIDYRNENLSERITELTDGKGADVVYDTVGPAVFQDSIALTAHYGRLVTLINPAGTDWTEARTRNLAVHFTLMLAPWVRNLKEHWLRQIDILRQCGELFDNGKLHVRVQETLPLEHAAEAHRII
;
A
#
# COMPACT_ATOMS: atom_id res chain seq x y z
N GLN A 1 -1.43 -9.53 -5.92
CA GLN A 1 -0.86 -9.34 -7.27
C GLN A 1 0.67 -9.19 -7.19
N ALA A 2 1.20 -8.38 -6.29
CA ALA A 2 2.64 -8.16 -6.13
C ALA A 2 3.45 -9.42 -5.75
N ARG A 3 2.80 -10.46 -5.25
CA ARG A 3 3.44 -11.70 -4.78
C ARG A 3 4.60 -11.43 -3.81
N LEU A 4 4.38 -10.53 -2.86
CA LEU A 4 5.35 -10.14 -1.84
C LEU A 4 5.87 -11.39 -1.09
N GLN A 5 7.19 -11.52 -1.00
CA GLN A 5 7.87 -12.62 -0.35
C GLN A 5 8.47 -12.21 0.99
N ALA A 6 8.74 -13.18 1.85
CA ALA A 6 9.47 -12.93 3.08
C ALA A 6 10.89 -12.42 2.78
N GLY A 7 11.33 -11.42 3.54
CA GLY A 7 12.64 -10.78 3.38
C GLY A 7 12.70 -9.68 2.31
N GLU A 8 11.67 -9.51 1.47
CA GLU A 8 11.60 -8.39 0.55
C GLU A 8 11.27 -7.09 1.27
N THR A 9 11.74 -5.97 0.71
CA THR A 9 11.39 -4.62 1.17
C THR A 9 10.19 -4.10 0.39
N VAL A 10 9.14 -3.69 1.11
CA VAL A 10 7.97 -3.04 0.52
C VAL A 10 7.84 -1.59 0.98
N LEU A 11 7.68 -0.67 0.02
CA LEU A 11 7.25 0.69 0.29
C LEU A 11 5.73 0.78 0.16
N ILE A 12 5.04 1.20 1.22
CA ILE A 12 3.59 1.40 1.25
C ILE A 12 3.32 2.89 1.42
N HIS A 13 2.70 3.52 0.43
CA HIS A 13 2.30 4.91 0.58
C HIS A 13 1.08 5.07 1.49
N ALA A 14 1.05 6.17 2.26
CA ALA A 14 -0.03 6.51 3.20
C ALA A 14 -0.36 5.38 4.20
N GLY A 15 0.65 4.86 4.90
CA GLY A 15 0.53 3.69 5.77
C GLY A 15 -0.47 3.79 6.91
N ALA A 16 -0.75 4.97 7.43
CA ALA A 16 -1.78 5.18 8.46
C ALA A 16 -3.20 5.43 7.89
N GLY A 17 -3.35 5.40 6.54
CA GLY A 17 -4.64 5.57 5.87
C GLY A 17 -5.49 4.30 5.84
N GLY A 18 -6.71 4.41 5.28
CA GLY A 18 -7.69 3.32 5.26
C GLY A 18 -7.21 2.03 4.61
N VAL A 19 -6.44 2.10 3.53
CA VAL A 19 -5.84 0.93 2.86
C VAL A 19 -4.47 0.59 3.47
N GLY A 20 -3.65 1.61 3.73
CA GLY A 20 -2.27 1.45 4.19
C GLY A 20 -2.15 0.69 5.51
N HIS A 21 -3.04 0.96 6.49
CA HIS A 21 -2.97 0.31 7.80
C HIS A 21 -3.23 -1.21 7.74
N VAL A 22 -4.04 -1.67 6.81
CA VAL A 22 -4.25 -3.10 6.55
C VAL A 22 -3.07 -3.67 5.77
N ALA A 23 -2.56 -2.93 4.78
CA ALA A 23 -1.44 -3.36 3.94
C ALA A 23 -0.16 -3.58 4.76
N ILE A 24 0.15 -2.71 5.73
CA ILE A 24 1.28 -2.88 6.65
C ILE A 24 1.19 -4.21 7.39
N GLN A 25 0.05 -4.52 8.00
CA GLN A 25 -0.14 -5.73 8.78
C GLN A 25 -0.05 -7.00 7.91
N LEU A 26 -0.62 -6.97 6.71
CA LEU A 26 -0.52 -8.09 5.77
C LEU A 26 0.90 -8.28 5.25
N ALA A 27 1.65 -7.20 5.02
CA ALA A 27 3.05 -7.28 4.63
C ALA A 27 3.92 -7.83 5.78
N LYS A 28 3.65 -7.42 7.02
CA LYS A 28 4.30 -7.97 8.22
C LYS A 28 4.03 -9.45 8.39
N TRP A 29 2.78 -9.86 8.23
CA TRP A 29 2.40 -11.28 8.26
C TRP A 29 3.12 -12.09 7.18
N ARG A 30 3.42 -11.51 6.02
CA ARG A 30 4.21 -12.13 4.95
C ARG A 30 5.71 -12.16 5.24
N GLY A 31 6.18 -11.51 6.30
CA GLY A 31 7.60 -11.45 6.67
C GLY A 31 8.42 -10.46 5.84
N ALA A 32 7.79 -9.45 5.26
CA ALA A 32 8.47 -8.38 4.54
C ALA A 32 9.02 -7.32 5.48
N ARG A 33 10.06 -6.60 5.05
CA ARG A 33 10.50 -5.34 5.63
C ARG A 33 9.64 -4.21 5.09
N ILE A 34 9.09 -3.38 5.96
CA ILE A 34 8.08 -2.39 5.61
C ILE A 34 8.59 -0.98 5.82
N ILE A 35 8.65 -0.21 4.74
CA ILE A 35 8.84 1.24 4.74
C ILE A 35 7.49 1.87 4.39
N THR A 36 7.10 2.92 5.08
CA THR A 36 5.84 3.60 4.76
C THR A 36 5.93 5.11 4.84
N THR A 37 5.14 5.80 4.00
CA THR A 37 5.03 7.26 4.04
C THR A 37 3.90 7.70 4.96
N VAL A 38 4.14 8.75 5.70
CA VAL A 38 3.20 9.38 6.63
C VAL A 38 3.25 10.90 6.53
N SER A 39 2.27 11.61 7.12
CA SER A 39 2.19 13.07 7.07
C SER A 39 2.32 13.74 8.45
N SER A 40 2.60 12.98 9.50
CA SER A 40 2.79 13.51 10.85
C SER A 40 3.44 12.46 11.77
N ALA A 41 4.01 12.93 12.88
CA ALA A 41 4.57 12.08 13.92
C ALA A 41 3.52 11.13 14.55
N GLU A 42 2.28 11.59 14.71
CA GLU A 42 1.18 10.75 15.19
C GLU A 42 0.91 9.57 14.23
N LYS A 43 0.83 9.84 12.92
CA LYS A 43 0.64 8.81 11.91
C LYS A 43 1.84 7.87 11.82
N ALA A 44 3.05 8.37 12.08
CA ALA A 44 4.24 7.54 12.17
C ALA A 44 4.17 6.56 13.35
N ALA A 45 3.71 7.01 14.52
CA ALA A 45 3.52 6.15 15.69
C ALA A 45 2.51 5.03 15.38
N ILE A 46 1.37 5.38 14.78
CA ILE A 46 0.35 4.40 14.35
C ILE A 46 0.93 3.37 13.37
N ALA A 47 1.66 3.82 12.35
CA ALA A 47 2.23 2.91 11.36
C ALA A 47 3.25 1.94 11.98
N ARG A 48 4.08 2.39 12.93
CA ARG A 48 5.01 1.53 13.67
C ARG A 48 4.31 0.51 14.54
N GLU A 49 3.25 0.93 15.25
CA GLU A 49 2.42 0.02 16.05
C GLU A 49 1.82 -1.10 15.20
N LEU A 50 1.43 -0.80 13.97
CA LEU A 50 0.90 -1.76 13.00
C LEU A 50 1.98 -2.67 12.38
N GLY A 51 3.27 -2.39 12.62
CA GLY A 51 4.38 -3.22 12.19
C GLY A 51 5.24 -2.65 11.07
N ALA A 52 5.14 -1.34 10.76
CA ALA A 52 6.09 -0.70 9.86
C ALA A 52 7.48 -0.64 10.53
N ASP A 53 8.51 -1.06 9.80
CA ASP A 53 9.88 -1.04 10.27
C ASP A 53 10.46 0.37 10.16
N GLU A 54 10.10 1.11 9.10
CA GLU A 54 10.52 2.50 8.85
C GLU A 54 9.36 3.39 8.45
N THR A 55 9.39 4.64 8.88
CA THR A 55 8.40 5.66 8.48
C THR A 55 9.11 6.88 7.93
N ILE A 56 8.60 7.43 6.83
CA ILE A 56 9.13 8.64 6.18
C ILE A 56 8.03 9.71 6.19
N ASP A 57 8.30 10.84 6.83
CA ASP A 57 7.40 11.99 6.78
C ASP A 57 7.63 12.77 5.47
N TYR A 58 6.83 12.46 4.46
CA TYR A 58 6.97 13.05 3.12
C TYR A 58 6.79 14.57 3.07
N ARG A 59 6.35 15.20 4.16
CA ARG A 59 6.24 16.67 4.25
C ARG A 59 7.55 17.33 4.65
N ASN A 60 8.40 16.62 5.38
CA ASN A 60 9.61 17.13 6.00
C ASN A 60 10.89 16.43 5.53
N GLU A 61 10.76 15.26 4.87
CA GLU A 61 11.87 14.44 4.41
C GLU A 61 11.83 14.27 2.88
N ASN A 62 13.00 14.18 2.25
CA ASN A 62 13.10 13.80 0.84
C ASN A 62 12.90 12.30 0.70
N LEU A 63 11.78 11.90 0.15
CA LEU A 63 11.39 10.49 0.01
C LEU A 63 12.44 9.69 -0.79
N SER A 64 12.97 10.23 -1.88
CA SER A 64 13.93 9.53 -2.73
C SER A 64 15.26 9.29 -2.00
N GLU A 65 15.78 10.29 -1.31
CA GLU A 65 17.00 10.16 -0.52
C GLU A 65 16.82 9.13 0.60
N ARG A 66 15.70 9.18 1.31
CA ARG A 66 15.40 8.25 2.40
C ARG A 66 15.26 6.80 1.90
N ILE A 67 14.59 6.57 0.78
CA ILE A 67 14.50 5.22 0.19
C ILE A 67 15.88 4.74 -0.25
N THR A 68 16.67 5.60 -0.88
CA THR A 68 18.05 5.27 -1.29
C THR A 68 18.89 4.84 -0.08
N GLU A 69 18.84 5.61 1.02
CA GLU A 69 19.55 5.29 2.26
C GLU A 69 19.07 3.96 2.87
N LEU A 70 17.74 3.78 3.01
CA LEU A 70 17.14 2.62 3.67
C LEU A 70 17.28 1.32 2.86
N THR A 71 17.61 1.40 1.57
CA THR A 71 17.72 0.25 0.66
C THR A 71 19.11 0.08 0.04
N ASP A 72 20.12 0.75 0.56
CA ASP A 72 21.49 0.75 0.02
C ASP A 72 21.53 1.07 -1.49
N GLY A 73 20.70 2.03 -1.92
CA GLY A 73 20.60 2.47 -3.31
C GLY A 73 19.82 1.55 -4.25
N LYS A 74 19.30 0.42 -3.77
CA LYS A 74 18.60 -0.57 -4.63
C LYS A 74 17.16 -0.19 -4.96
N GLY A 75 16.50 0.57 -4.09
CA GLY A 75 15.06 0.80 -4.12
C GLY A 75 14.26 -0.33 -3.44
N ALA A 76 12.95 -0.18 -3.33
CA ALA A 76 12.06 -1.18 -2.75
C ALA A 76 11.71 -2.28 -3.77
N ASP A 77 11.72 -3.56 -3.34
CA ASP A 77 11.34 -4.70 -4.19
C ASP A 77 9.88 -4.60 -4.67
N VAL A 78 9.03 -4.06 -3.79
CA VAL A 78 7.62 -3.78 -4.09
C VAL A 78 7.29 -2.36 -3.65
N VAL A 79 6.60 -1.62 -4.50
CA VAL A 79 5.97 -0.34 -4.11
C VAL A 79 4.46 -0.47 -4.25
N TYR A 80 3.74 -0.06 -3.22
CA TYR A 80 2.28 -0.08 -3.18
C TYR A 80 1.73 1.34 -3.10
N ASP A 81 1.26 1.84 -4.24
CA ASP A 81 0.64 3.16 -4.37
C ASP A 81 -0.86 3.09 -4.09
N THR A 82 -1.29 3.86 -3.10
CA THR A 82 -2.69 4.02 -2.68
C THR A 82 -3.16 5.47 -2.81
N VAL A 83 -2.31 6.35 -3.39
CA VAL A 83 -2.51 7.81 -3.35
C VAL A 83 -2.95 8.37 -4.69
N GLY A 84 -2.20 8.10 -5.76
CA GLY A 84 -2.61 8.52 -7.08
C GLY A 84 -1.47 8.93 -8.04
N PRO A 85 -1.81 9.56 -9.18
CA PRO A 85 -0.92 9.66 -10.34
C PRO A 85 0.44 10.29 -10.07
N ALA A 86 0.51 11.38 -9.29
CA ALA A 86 1.78 12.05 -8.98
C ALA A 86 2.68 11.14 -8.13
N VAL A 87 2.15 10.54 -7.05
CA VAL A 87 2.90 9.61 -6.20
C VAL A 87 3.28 8.34 -6.96
N PHE A 88 2.42 7.87 -7.87
CA PHE A 88 2.72 6.74 -8.74
C PHE A 88 3.91 7.03 -9.65
N GLN A 89 3.97 8.22 -10.28
CA GLN A 89 5.07 8.64 -11.13
C GLN A 89 6.40 8.63 -10.35
N ASP A 90 6.43 9.22 -9.16
CA ASP A 90 7.61 9.25 -8.30
C ASP A 90 8.01 7.84 -7.84
N SER A 91 7.05 6.96 -7.60
CA SER A 91 7.24 5.58 -7.16
C SER A 91 8.01 4.72 -8.16
N ILE A 92 7.99 5.07 -9.44
CA ILE A 92 8.76 4.37 -10.47
C ILE A 92 10.27 4.38 -10.14
N ALA A 93 10.79 5.56 -9.77
CA ALA A 93 12.20 5.71 -9.42
C ALA A 93 12.57 5.08 -8.06
N LEU A 94 11.60 4.91 -7.16
CA LEU A 94 11.77 4.30 -5.84
C LEU A 94 11.73 2.77 -5.87
N THR A 95 11.26 2.19 -6.99
CA THR A 95 11.15 0.73 -7.15
C THR A 95 12.48 0.16 -7.64
N ALA A 96 12.93 -0.93 -7.05
CA ALA A 96 14.15 -1.62 -7.45
C ALA A 96 14.07 -2.11 -8.91
N HIS A 97 15.23 -2.29 -9.57
CA HIS A 97 15.27 -2.95 -10.87
C HIS A 97 14.62 -4.33 -10.80
N TYR A 98 13.80 -4.68 -11.79
CA TYR A 98 12.95 -5.89 -11.80
C TYR A 98 11.92 -5.96 -10.66
N GLY A 99 11.71 -4.85 -9.95
CA GLY A 99 10.73 -4.73 -8.88
C GLY A 99 9.29 -4.67 -9.40
N ARG A 100 8.37 -4.53 -8.47
CA ARG A 100 6.93 -4.54 -8.74
C ARG A 100 6.28 -3.28 -8.18
N LEU A 101 5.56 -2.58 -9.03
CA LEU A 101 4.78 -1.40 -8.65
C LEU A 101 3.29 -1.73 -8.77
N VAL A 102 2.55 -1.60 -7.68
CA VAL A 102 1.11 -1.89 -7.62
C VAL A 102 0.36 -0.62 -7.32
N THR A 103 -0.67 -0.31 -8.10
CA THR A 103 -1.54 0.84 -7.86
C THR A 103 -3.01 0.44 -7.83
N LEU A 104 -3.79 1.16 -7.01
CA LEU A 104 -5.25 1.08 -6.93
C LEU A 104 -5.93 2.12 -7.80
N ILE A 105 -5.18 3.13 -8.25
CA ILE A 105 -5.70 4.31 -8.93
C ILE A 105 -5.21 4.32 -10.36
N ASN A 106 -6.00 4.89 -11.26
CA ASN A 106 -5.58 5.01 -12.65
C ASN A 106 -4.44 6.04 -12.76
N PRO A 107 -3.20 5.62 -13.12
CA PRO A 107 -2.05 6.50 -13.23
C PRO A 107 -2.01 7.18 -14.60
N ALA A 108 -3.05 7.93 -14.95
CA ALA A 108 -3.12 8.65 -16.22
C ALA A 108 -1.97 9.66 -16.36
N GLY A 109 -1.41 9.77 -17.55
CA GLY A 109 -0.32 10.72 -17.85
C GLY A 109 1.07 10.27 -17.40
N THR A 110 1.25 9.02 -16.96
CA THR A 110 2.55 8.48 -16.53
C THR A 110 3.57 8.43 -17.67
N ASP A 111 4.79 8.92 -17.41
CA ASP A 111 5.95 8.61 -18.23
C ASP A 111 6.52 7.24 -17.84
N TRP A 112 6.48 6.31 -18.79
CA TRP A 112 6.91 4.93 -18.61
C TRP A 112 8.41 4.70 -18.91
N THR A 113 9.15 5.72 -19.29
CA THR A 113 10.54 5.60 -19.73
C THR A 113 11.40 4.94 -18.65
N GLU A 114 11.33 5.43 -17.42
CA GLU A 114 12.10 4.89 -16.30
C GLU A 114 11.58 3.51 -15.86
N ALA A 115 10.28 3.27 -15.89
CA ALA A 115 9.73 1.95 -15.60
C ALA A 115 10.23 0.88 -16.56
N ARG A 116 10.35 1.23 -17.84
CA ARG A 116 10.92 0.36 -18.88
C ARG A 116 12.41 0.08 -18.65
N THR A 117 13.21 1.10 -18.34
CA THR A 117 14.65 0.94 -18.12
C THR A 117 14.97 0.11 -16.88
N ARG A 118 14.10 0.15 -15.88
CA ARG A 118 14.17 -0.68 -14.66
C ARG A 118 13.57 -2.07 -14.83
N ASN A 119 12.95 -2.39 -15.96
CA ASN A 119 12.22 -3.65 -16.19
C ASN A 119 11.16 -3.91 -15.10
N LEU A 120 10.38 -2.89 -14.74
CA LEU A 120 9.36 -3.02 -13.68
C LEU A 120 8.17 -3.86 -14.15
N ALA A 121 7.64 -4.67 -13.24
CA ALA A 121 6.31 -5.26 -13.37
C ALA A 121 5.28 -4.31 -12.73
N VAL A 122 4.37 -3.77 -13.55
CA VAL A 122 3.33 -2.87 -13.06
C VAL A 122 1.99 -3.62 -12.98
N HIS A 123 1.34 -3.52 -11.83
CA HIS A 123 0.08 -4.18 -11.54
C HIS A 123 -1.01 -3.17 -11.20
N PHE A 124 -2.10 -3.22 -11.95
CA PHE A 124 -3.31 -2.47 -11.64
C PHE A 124 -4.26 -3.33 -10.81
N THR A 125 -4.81 -2.76 -9.75
CA THR A 125 -5.81 -3.43 -8.94
C THR A 125 -7.11 -2.64 -8.95
N LEU A 126 -8.09 -3.14 -9.69
CA LEU A 126 -9.46 -2.68 -9.63
C LEU A 126 -10.31 -3.78 -8.97
N MET A 127 -10.60 -3.61 -7.70
CA MET A 127 -11.34 -4.59 -6.88
C MET A 127 -12.69 -4.95 -7.48
N LEU A 128 -13.38 -3.99 -8.12
CA LEU A 128 -14.69 -4.18 -8.72
C LEU A 128 -14.65 -4.85 -10.10
N ALA A 129 -13.48 -5.04 -10.71
CA ALA A 129 -13.37 -5.60 -12.06
C ALA A 129 -14.07 -6.95 -12.24
N PRO A 130 -13.96 -7.91 -11.30
CA PRO A 130 -14.65 -9.18 -11.42
C PRO A 130 -16.19 -9.02 -11.46
N TRP A 131 -16.72 -8.10 -10.67
CA TRP A 131 -18.15 -7.82 -10.63
C TRP A 131 -18.63 -7.11 -11.91
N VAL A 132 -17.96 -6.02 -12.29
CA VAL A 132 -18.31 -5.22 -13.48
C VAL A 132 -18.22 -6.06 -14.77
N ARG A 133 -17.29 -7.01 -14.82
CA ARG A 133 -17.06 -7.87 -15.99
C ARG A 133 -17.68 -9.26 -15.87
N ASN A 134 -18.45 -9.53 -14.80
CA ASN A 134 -19.08 -10.83 -14.53
C ASN A 134 -18.08 -12.02 -14.57
N LEU A 135 -16.92 -11.85 -13.92
CA LEU A 135 -15.84 -12.84 -13.87
C LEU A 135 -15.97 -13.70 -12.62
N LYS A 136 -16.81 -14.73 -12.67
CA LYS A 136 -17.18 -15.56 -11.52
C LYS A 136 -15.98 -16.19 -10.78
N GLU A 137 -15.00 -16.73 -11.51
CA GLU A 137 -13.82 -17.35 -10.91
C GLU A 137 -13.00 -16.36 -10.08
N HIS A 138 -12.92 -15.09 -10.52
CA HIS A 138 -12.23 -14.04 -9.79
C HIS A 138 -13.00 -13.58 -8.55
N TRP A 139 -14.33 -13.67 -8.54
CA TRP A 139 -15.13 -13.47 -7.33
C TRP A 139 -14.80 -14.52 -6.27
N LEU A 140 -14.78 -15.79 -6.66
CA LEU A 140 -14.43 -16.87 -5.74
C LEU A 140 -13.05 -16.65 -5.11
N ARG A 141 -12.09 -16.22 -5.93
CA ARG A 141 -10.76 -15.85 -5.42
C ARG A 141 -10.81 -14.68 -4.42
N GLN A 142 -11.64 -13.65 -4.66
CA GLN A 142 -11.81 -12.55 -3.69
C GLN A 142 -12.45 -13.05 -2.39
N ILE A 143 -13.43 -13.93 -2.47
CA ILE A 143 -14.05 -14.55 -1.28
C ILE A 143 -13.00 -15.32 -0.47
N ASP A 144 -12.12 -16.08 -1.13
CA ASP A 144 -11.06 -16.81 -0.44
C ASP A 144 -10.05 -15.88 0.24
N ILE A 145 -9.71 -14.76 -0.39
CA ILE A 145 -8.87 -13.72 0.22
C ILE A 145 -9.55 -13.15 1.47
N LEU A 146 -10.84 -12.81 1.39
CA LEU A 146 -11.60 -12.28 2.53
C LEU A 146 -11.70 -13.31 3.66
N ARG A 147 -11.87 -14.59 3.34
CA ARG A 147 -11.87 -15.66 4.36
C ARG A 147 -10.53 -15.74 5.09
N GLN A 148 -9.41 -15.71 4.35
CA GLN A 148 -8.07 -15.67 4.96
C GLN A 148 -7.88 -14.42 5.83
N CYS A 149 -8.37 -13.25 5.40
CA CYS A 149 -8.35 -12.06 6.25
C CYS A 149 -9.19 -12.25 7.51
N GLY A 150 -10.38 -12.87 7.42
CA GLY A 150 -11.20 -13.21 8.57
C GLY A 150 -10.46 -14.09 9.58
N GLU A 151 -9.78 -15.12 9.12
CA GLU A 151 -8.94 -15.98 9.98
C GLU A 151 -7.81 -15.18 10.66
N LEU A 152 -7.21 -14.21 9.98
CA LEU A 152 -6.20 -13.33 10.59
C LEU A 152 -6.80 -12.43 11.66
N PHE A 153 -8.03 -11.93 11.46
CA PHE A 153 -8.79 -11.18 12.47
C PHE A 153 -9.07 -12.03 13.71
N ASP A 154 -9.63 -13.21 13.51
CA ASP A 154 -10.00 -14.11 14.60
C ASP A 154 -8.79 -14.53 15.45
N ASN A 155 -7.61 -14.59 14.81
CA ASN A 155 -6.35 -14.91 15.47
C ASN A 155 -5.59 -13.67 15.99
N GLY A 156 -6.18 -12.47 15.95
CA GLY A 156 -5.57 -11.23 16.41
C GLY A 156 -4.35 -10.77 15.63
N LYS A 157 -4.16 -11.26 14.40
CA LYS A 157 -3.03 -10.91 13.52
C LYS A 157 -3.36 -9.78 12.54
N LEU A 158 -4.62 -9.39 12.46
CA LEU A 158 -5.10 -8.29 11.63
C LEU A 158 -6.15 -7.51 12.40
N HIS A 159 -6.04 -6.19 12.41
CA HIS A 159 -6.97 -5.29 13.07
C HIS A 159 -7.39 -4.16 12.12
N VAL A 160 -8.66 -3.80 12.13
CA VAL A 160 -9.13 -2.57 11.48
C VAL A 160 -9.18 -1.46 12.52
N ARG A 161 -8.47 -0.37 12.25
CA ARG A 161 -8.54 0.82 13.08
C ARG A 161 -9.77 1.63 12.69
N VAL A 162 -10.77 1.65 13.56
CA VAL A 162 -11.92 2.54 13.47
C VAL A 162 -11.59 3.81 14.26
N GLN A 163 -11.47 4.95 13.57
CA GLN A 163 -11.14 6.23 14.21
C GLN A 163 -12.38 6.85 14.85
N GLU A 164 -13.52 6.76 14.17
CA GLU A 164 -14.78 7.34 14.62
C GLU A 164 -15.97 6.53 14.13
N THR A 165 -17.05 6.51 14.89
CA THR A 165 -18.32 5.89 14.53
C THR A 165 -19.41 6.93 14.57
N LEU A 166 -20.13 7.11 13.48
CA LEU A 166 -21.21 8.08 13.34
C LEU A 166 -22.52 7.37 12.99
N PRO A 167 -23.66 7.88 13.47
CA PRO A 167 -24.98 7.44 13.01
C PRO A 167 -25.12 7.62 11.49
N LEU A 168 -25.94 6.79 10.85
CA LEU A 168 -26.11 6.81 9.38
C LEU A 168 -26.60 8.16 8.85
N GLU A 169 -27.45 8.86 9.59
CA GLU A 169 -27.94 10.20 9.29
C GLU A 169 -26.82 11.26 9.24
N HIS A 170 -25.66 10.99 9.83
CA HIS A 170 -24.46 11.83 9.83
C HIS A 170 -23.45 11.42 8.73
N ALA A 171 -23.86 10.65 7.73
CA ALA A 171 -22.97 10.21 6.63
C ALA A 171 -22.29 11.38 5.90
N ALA A 172 -22.98 12.52 5.74
CA ALA A 172 -22.40 13.73 5.14
C ALA A 172 -21.27 14.33 5.99
N GLU A 173 -21.34 14.20 7.33
CA GLU A 173 -20.28 14.60 8.25
C GLU A 173 -19.09 13.64 8.15
N ALA A 174 -19.33 12.34 8.12
CA ALA A 174 -18.28 11.33 7.89
C ALA A 174 -17.45 11.62 6.63
N HIS A 175 -18.11 12.01 5.53
CA HIS A 175 -17.41 12.40 4.30
C HIS A 175 -16.58 13.69 4.39
N ARG A 176 -16.81 14.54 5.38
CA ARG A 176 -16.00 15.76 5.59
C ARG A 176 -14.78 15.50 6.48
N ILE A 177 -14.81 14.43 7.28
CA ILE A 177 -13.72 14.03 8.18
C ILE A 177 -12.61 13.29 7.42
N ILE A 178 -12.95 12.61 6.33
CA ILE A 178 -12.01 11.89 5.48
C ILE A 178 -11.27 12.87 4.54
#